data_c27c95167067ad0cd9f13323cc8d684d
#
_entry.id   c27c95167067ad0cd9f13323cc8d684d
#
_cell.length_a   1.000
_cell.length_b   1.000
_cell.length_c   1.000
_cell.angle_alpha   90.00
_cell.angle_beta   90.00
_cell.angle_gamma   90.00
#
_symmetry.space_group_name_H-M   'P 1'
#
loop_
_entity.id
_entity.type
_entity.pdbx_description
1 polymer ?
#
loop_
_entity_poly.entity_id
_entity_poly.type
_entity_poly.pdbx_seq_one_letter_code
_entity_poly.pdbx_strand_id
1 'polypeptide(L)'
;MSSTLGGRWPLGVVDVTYARLPDVADRARAAAADGFAHIDPLVGTDPASLVLPIGCPTAFPKPVDTWCTTPAPSADLDGAWERAVRWWRAAPSALMEPWAGAVVNSGESVRAFRAEVGDIRLLVDTGHVADWGGDPCELLELADHVQLRQGKPGQTQLHVDDPSGVVDFDAVFRELERLDYRGKVSVEHFDLPYNGWDLEDPEQWARDLAARLRG
;
A
#
# COMPACT_ATOMS: atom_id res chain seq x y z
N MET A 1 -29.01 -7.94 0.98
CA MET A 1 -28.10 -8.73 0.15
C MET A 1 -26.71 -8.29 0.54
N SER A 2 -25.96 -9.12 1.24
CA SER A 2 -24.55 -8.82 1.56
C SER A 2 -23.77 -8.91 0.26
N SER A 3 -23.41 -7.78 -0.35
CA SER A 3 -22.41 -7.79 -1.41
C SER A 3 -21.09 -8.15 -0.74
N THR A 4 -20.47 -9.23 -1.16
CA THR A 4 -19.10 -9.55 -0.77
C THR A 4 -18.22 -8.36 -1.16
N LEU A 5 -17.58 -7.72 -0.18
CA LEU A 5 -16.82 -6.47 -0.36
C LEU A 5 -15.78 -6.58 -1.49
N GLY A 6 -15.08 -7.71 -1.60
CA GLY A 6 -14.07 -7.95 -2.62
C GLY A 6 -14.58 -8.42 -3.98
N GLY A 7 -15.89 -8.59 -4.18
CA GLY A 7 -16.40 -9.23 -5.41
C GLY A 7 -16.12 -8.49 -6.71
N ARG A 8 -16.01 -7.17 -6.67
CA ARG A 8 -15.71 -6.32 -7.83
C ARG A 8 -14.20 -6.20 -8.11
N TRP A 9 -13.39 -6.26 -7.05
CA TRP A 9 -11.93 -6.15 -7.14
C TRP A 9 -11.29 -7.45 -6.68
N PRO A 10 -10.83 -8.31 -7.61
CA PRO A 10 -10.04 -9.48 -7.24
C PRO A 10 -8.81 -9.06 -6.46
N LEU A 11 -8.69 -9.55 -5.21
CA LEU A 11 -7.65 -9.13 -4.29
C LEU A 11 -6.28 -9.65 -4.72
N GLY A 12 -5.29 -8.77 -4.73
CA GLY A 12 -3.88 -9.11 -4.80
C GLY A 12 -3.20 -9.12 -3.45
N VAL A 13 -1.89 -9.32 -3.46
CA VAL A 13 -1.05 -9.27 -2.27
C VAL A 13 0.34 -8.73 -2.61
N VAL A 14 0.95 -8.00 -1.67
CA VAL A 14 2.34 -7.56 -1.80
C VAL A 14 3.28 -8.75 -1.62
N ASP A 15 4.31 -8.87 -2.45
CA ASP A 15 5.18 -10.06 -2.48
C ASP A 15 5.94 -10.29 -1.17
N VAL A 16 6.29 -9.21 -0.46
CA VAL A 16 7.00 -9.31 0.83
C VAL A 16 6.17 -9.93 1.94
N THR A 17 4.87 -10.08 1.79
CA THR A 17 4.04 -10.93 2.66
C THR A 17 4.60 -12.36 2.74
N TYR A 18 5.17 -12.83 1.65
CA TYR A 18 5.82 -14.15 1.53
C TYR A 18 7.36 -14.06 1.59
N ALA A 19 7.91 -13.09 2.32
CA ALA A 19 9.36 -12.83 2.35
C ALA A 19 10.20 -14.02 2.87
N ARG A 20 9.59 -14.99 3.54
CA ARG A 20 10.24 -16.27 3.92
C ARG A 20 10.68 -17.09 2.71
N LEU A 21 10.05 -16.88 1.55
CA LEU A 21 10.45 -17.44 0.27
C LEU A 21 11.43 -16.49 -0.41
N PRO A 22 12.60 -16.95 -0.83
CA PRO A 22 13.65 -16.07 -1.35
C PRO A 22 13.33 -15.52 -2.75
N ASP A 23 12.58 -16.27 -3.55
CA ASP A 23 12.33 -15.96 -4.96
C ASP A 23 10.92 -15.39 -5.16
N VAL A 24 10.79 -14.29 -5.90
CA VAL A 24 9.50 -13.65 -6.21
C VAL A 24 8.57 -14.60 -6.97
N ALA A 25 9.10 -15.49 -7.82
CA ALA A 25 8.28 -16.47 -8.51
C ALA A 25 7.70 -17.53 -7.54
N ASP A 26 8.45 -17.91 -6.49
CA ASP A 26 7.94 -18.79 -5.42
C ASP A 26 6.87 -18.07 -4.60
N ARG A 27 7.08 -16.80 -4.27
CA ARG A 27 6.09 -15.95 -3.60
C ARG A 27 4.80 -15.86 -4.41
N ALA A 28 4.90 -15.65 -5.72
CA ALA A 28 3.74 -15.60 -6.62
C ALA A 28 2.98 -16.94 -6.66
N ARG A 29 3.70 -18.08 -6.62
CA ARG A 29 3.06 -19.40 -6.54
C ARG A 29 2.31 -19.61 -5.21
N ALA A 30 2.91 -19.21 -4.09
CA ALA A 30 2.27 -19.26 -2.78
C ALA A 30 1.04 -18.36 -2.73
N ALA A 31 1.14 -17.12 -3.18
CA ALA A 31 0.01 -16.19 -3.27
C ALA A 31 -1.14 -16.73 -4.13
N ALA A 32 -0.82 -17.35 -5.28
CA ALA A 32 -1.82 -18.01 -6.13
C ALA A 32 -2.52 -19.17 -5.42
N ALA A 33 -1.77 -19.99 -4.66
CA ALA A 33 -2.33 -21.09 -3.86
C ALA A 33 -3.27 -20.59 -2.75
N ASP A 34 -3.00 -19.40 -2.19
CA ASP A 34 -3.86 -18.73 -1.21
C ASP A 34 -5.03 -17.96 -1.87
N GLY A 35 -5.16 -18.04 -3.20
CA GLY A 35 -6.30 -17.49 -3.95
C GLY A 35 -6.19 -15.99 -4.23
N PHE A 36 -5.00 -15.39 -4.15
CA PHE A 36 -4.80 -14.02 -4.63
C PHE A 36 -4.77 -13.96 -6.15
N ALA A 37 -5.28 -12.88 -6.72
CA ALA A 37 -5.48 -12.72 -8.16
C ALA A 37 -4.31 -12.01 -8.87
N HIS A 38 -3.48 -11.32 -8.12
CA HIS A 38 -2.28 -10.64 -8.61
C HIS A 38 -1.28 -10.45 -7.46
N ILE A 39 -0.06 -10.05 -7.82
CA ILE A 39 1.02 -9.81 -6.87
C ILE A 39 1.65 -8.45 -7.14
N ASP A 40 2.04 -7.76 -6.07
CA ASP A 40 2.74 -6.47 -6.14
C ASP A 40 4.19 -6.70 -5.71
N PRO A 41 5.13 -6.89 -6.65
CA PRO A 41 6.53 -7.10 -6.30
C PRO A 41 7.18 -5.78 -5.86
N LEU A 42 7.92 -5.77 -4.76
CA LEU A 42 8.69 -4.59 -4.30
C LEU A 42 9.94 -4.31 -5.14
N VAL A 43 10.43 -5.30 -5.88
CA VAL A 43 11.58 -5.14 -6.78
C VAL A 43 11.17 -5.43 -8.19
N GLY A 44 11.83 -4.76 -9.15
CA GLY A 44 11.58 -4.98 -10.56
C GLY A 44 11.73 -6.45 -10.92
N THR A 45 10.68 -7.04 -11.47
CA THR A 45 10.57 -8.46 -11.77
C THR A 45 10.04 -8.62 -13.20
N ASP A 46 10.58 -9.59 -13.95
CA ASP A 46 10.04 -9.93 -15.26
C ASP A 46 8.63 -10.55 -15.10
N PRO A 47 7.58 -9.89 -15.61
CA PRO A 47 6.22 -10.41 -15.51
C PRO A 47 6.06 -11.81 -16.11
N ALA A 48 6.85 -12.16 -17.14
CA ALA A 48 6.79 -13.46 -17.79
C ALA A 48 7.27 -14.61 -16.88
N SER A 49 8.01 -14.29 -15.80
CA SER A 49 8.47 -15.28 -14.82
C SER A 49 7.43 -15.63 -13.77
N LEU A 50 6.31 -14.92 -13.72
CA LEU A 50 5.32 -15.04 -12.65
C LEU A 50 4.07 -15.81 -13.10
N VAL A 51 3.50 -16.59 -12.20
CA VAL A 51 2.19 -17.29 -12.41
C VAL A 51 1.01 -16.36 -12.18
N LEU A 52 1.22 -15.23 -11.52
CA LEU A 52 0.23 -14.17 -11.28
C LEU A 52 0.57 -12.92 -12.07
N PRO A 53 -0.42 -12.16 -12.55
CA PRO A 53 -0.17 -10.85 -13.11
C PRO A 53 0.33 -9.87 -12.03
N ILE A 54 1.15 -8.91 -12.45
CA ILE A 54 1.56 -7.82 -11.57
C ILE A 54 0.37 -6.86 -11.36
N GLY A 55 0.09 -6.55 -10.11
CA GLY A 55 -0.97 -5.64 -9.70
C GLY A 55 -0.52 -4.20 -9.74
N CYS A 56 0.47 -3.88 -8.92
CA CYS A 56 1.16 -2.60 -8.93
C CYS A 56 2.58 -2.81 -9.47
N PRO A 57 2.91 -2.29 -10.66
CA PRO A 57 4.28 -2.32 -11.09
C PRO A 57 5.09 -1.44 -10.12
N THR A 58 6.06 -2.03 -9.48
CA THR A 58 6.97 -1.25 -8.65
C THR A 58 7.60 -0.15 -9.48
N ALA A 59 7.23 1.05 -9.22
CA ALA A 59 7.85 2.23 -9.84
C ALA A 59 9.21 2.54 -9.18
N PHE A 60 9.98 1.48 -8.82
CA PHE A 60 11.27 1.65 -8.18
C PHE A 60 12.39 1.14 -9.08
N PRO A 61 13.27 2.02 -9.50
CA PRO A 61 14.36 2.46 -8.64
C PRO A 61 14.26 3.95 -8.31
N LYS A 62 13.67 4.28 -7.19
CA LYS A 62 13.83 5.62 -6.63
C LYS A 62 15.23 5.68 -6.04
N PRO A 63 16.00 6.73 -6.28
CA PRO A 63 17.18 7.00 -5.47
C PRO A 63 16.75 7.06 -4.00
N VAL A 64 17.45 6.37 -3.12
CA VAL A 64 17.09 6.25 -1.70
C VAL A 64 16.92 7.60 -1.00
N ASP A 65 17.66 8.59 -1.44
CA ASP A 65 17.64 9.97 -0.91
C ASP A 65 16.45 10.82 -1.40
N THR A 66 15.66 10.31 -2.35
CA THR A 66 14.51 11.03 -2.92
C THR A 66 13.18 10.36 -2.65
N TRP A 67 13.14 9.31 -1.86
CA TRP A 67 11.91 8.63 -1.52
C TRP A 67 11.02 9.52 -0.67
N CYS A 68 9.93 10.02 -1.22
CA CYS A 68 8.91 10.69 -0.41
C CYS A 68 8.19 9.70 0.51
N THR A 69 8.27 8.41 0.22
CA THR A 69 7.70 7.31 1.00
C THR A 69 8.72 6.66 1.94
N THR A 70 10.00 6.99 1.86
CA THR A 70 11.02 6.47 2.77
C THR A 70 11.11 7.38 3.99
N PRO A 71 11.23 6.87 5.22
CA PRO A 71 11.54 7.70 6.36
C PRO A 71 12.86 8.39 6.07
N ALA A 72 12.79 9.70 5.86
CA ALA A 72 14.00 10.48 6.01
C ALA A 72 14.35 10.40 7.49
N PRO A 73 15.58 9.99 7.86
CA PRO A 73 16.06 10.17 9.21
C PRO A 73 15.79 11.61 9.62
N SER A 74 15.39 11.85 10.85
CA SER A 74 15.04 13.18 11.34
C SER A 74 16.14 14.24 11.15
N ALA A 75 17.39 13.81 11.00
CA ALA A 75 18.53 14.67 10.69
C ALA A 75 18.60 15.09 9.21
N ASP A 76 17.94 14.40 8.30
CA ASP A 76 17.99 14.62 6.85
C ASP A 76 16.70 15.24 6.30
N LEU A 77 15.80 15.74 7.16
CA LEU A 77 14.57 16.40 6.73
C LEU A 77 14.85 17.73 6.01
N ASP A 78 16.00 18.37 6.29
CA ASP A 78 16.40 19.58 5.59
C ASP A 78 16.62 19.31 4.09
N GLY A 79 15.76 19.89 3.26
CA GLY A 79 15.80 19.73 1.82
C GLY A 79 15.22 18.41 1.27
N ALA A 80 14.69 17.52 2.12
CA ALA A 80 14.06 16.28 1.66
C ALA A 80 12.81 16.54 0.83
N TRP A 81 12.00 17.53 1.23
CA TRP A 81 10.83 17.97 0.46
C TRP A 81 11.19 18.44 -0.94
N GLU A 82 12.14 19.34 -1.09
CA GLU A 82 12.58 19.88 -2.38
C GLU A 82 13.21 18.79 -3.26
N ARG A 83 13.95 17.82 -2.67
CA ARG A 83 14.46 16.66 -3.40
C ARG A 83 13.32 15.78 -3.92
N ALA A 84 12.33 15.51 -3.09
CA ALA A 84 11.15 14.74 -3.47
C ALA A 84 10.37 15.44 -4.58
N VAL A 85 10.12 16.74 -4.46
CA VAL A 85 9.46 17.56 -5.49
C VAL A 85 10.21 17.47 -6.84
N ARG A 86 11.53 17.64 -6.83
CA ARG A 86 12.32 17.53 -8.07
C ARG A 86 12.24 16.16 -8.70
N TRP A 87 12.30 15.11 -7.88
CA TRP A 87 12.23 13.74 -8.36
C TRP A 87 10.86 13.41 -8.99
N TRP A 88 9.78 13.74 -8.28
CA TRP A 88 8.42 13.44 -8.74
C TRP A 88 8.04 14.23 -9.99
N ARG A 89 8.52 15.46 -10.15
CA ARG A 89 8.38 16.22 -11.40
C ARG A 89 9.05 15.53 -12.59
N ALA A 90 10.13 14.79 -12.36
CA ALA A 90 10.84 14.04 -13.40
C ALA A 90 10.26 12.62 -13.63
N ALA A 91 9.42 12.11 -12.74
CA ALA A 91 8.84 10.77 -12.79
C ALA A 91 7.31 10.78 -12.63
N PRO A 92 6.56 11.47 -13.52
CA PRO A 92 5.12 11.72 -13.33
C PRO A 92 4.24 10.46 -13.37
N SER A 93 4.76 9.35 -13.90
CA SER A 93 4.05 8.06 -13.93
C SER A 93 4.25 7.19 -12.68
N ALA A 94 5.12 7.61 -11.76
CA ALA A 94 5.33 6.86 -10.53
C ALA A 94 4.16 7.11 -9.56
N LEU A 95 3.71 6.08 -8.87
CA LEU A 95 2.77 6.22 -7.77
C LEU A 95 3.51 6.68 -6.51
N MET A 96 2.93 7.65 -5.81
CA MET A 96 3.43 8.06 -4.51
C MET A 96 2.65 7.32 -3.42
N GLU A 97 3.37 6.74 -2.48
CA GLU A 97 2.79 6.16 -1.27
C GLU A 97 3.11 7.06 -0.07
N PRO A 98 2.14 7.81 0.44
CA PRO A 98 2.32 8.61 1.66
C PRO A 98 2.31 7.71 2.90
N TRP A 99 3.18 7.99 3.88
CA TRP A 99 3.18 7.28 5.17
C TRP A 99 3.82 8.10 6.29
N ALA A 100 3.57 7.75 7.56
CA ALA A 100 3.92 8.54 8.73
C ALA A 100 5.42 8.91 8.84
N GLY A 101 6.32 8.07 8.32
CA GLY A 101 7.77 8.32 8.33
C GLY A 101 8.30 9.12 7.13
N ALA A 102 7.47 9.47 6.15
CA ALA A 102 7.86 10.16 4.93
C ALA A 102 7.72 11.68 5.05
N VAL A 103 8.26 12.41 4.08
CA VAL A 103 8.03 13.87 3.95
C VAL A 103 6.59 14.19 3.59
N VAL A 104 5.89 13.25 2.93
CA VAL A 104 4.45 13.31 2.64
C VAL A 104 3.77 12.30 3.56
N ASN A 105 3.21 12.75 4.67
CA ASN A 105 2.78 11.93 5.80
C ASN A 105 1.41 12.31 6.38
N SER A 106 0.61 13.04 5.62
CA SER A 106 -0.73 13.48 6.02
C SER A 106 -1.53 13.90 4.79
N GLY A 107 -2.85 13.97 4.90
CA GLY A 107 -3.70 14.51 3.83
C GLY A 107 -3.36 15.96 3.47
N GLU A 108 -2.91 16.77 4.43
CA GLU A 108 -2.44 18.14 4.18
C GLU A 108 -1.16 18.14 3.34
N SER A 109 -0.15 17.33 3.73
CA SER A 109 1.11 17.24 2.99
C SER A 109 0.91 16.66 1.58
N VAL A 110 -0.04 15.73 1.38
CA VAL A 110 -0.43 15.24 0.05
C VAL A 110 -0.95 16.39 -0.82
N ARG A 111 -1.86 17.22 -0.28
CA ARG A 111 -2.40 18.36 -1.02
C ARG A 111 -1.32 19.41 -1.34
N ALA A 112 -0.47 19.73 -0.37
CA ALA A 112 0.65 20.65 -0.55
C ALA A 112 1.64 20.14 -1.61
N PHE A 113 1.99 18.84 -1.54
CA PHE A 113 2.91 18.23 -2.50
C PHE A 113 2.34 18.25 -3.92
N ARG A 114 1.05 17.91 -4.10
CA ARG A 114 0.39 18.00 -5.40
C ARG A 114 0.36 19.43 -5.96
N ALA A 115 0.19 20.44 -5.10
CA ALA A 115 0.24 21.83 -5.54
C ALA A 115 1.61 22.21 -6.14
N GLU A 116 2.69 21.60 -5.67
CA GLU A 116 4.03 21.86 -6.19
C GLU A 116 4.42 20.96 -7.36
N VAL A 117 4.08 19.67 -7.31
CA VAL A 117 4.53 18.67 -8.30
C VAL A 117 3.58 18.60 -9.50
N GLY A 118 2.31 18.89 -9.30
CA GLY A 118 1.25 18.72 -10.30
C GLY A 118 0.40 17.47 -10.05
N ASP A 119 -0.14 16.89 -11.09
CA ASP A 119 -1.07 15.76 -11.00
C ASP A 119 -0.33 14.45 -10.76
N ILE A 120 -0.07 14.16 -9.49
CA ILE A 120 0.48 12.88 -9.04
C ILE A 120 -0.64 11.91 -8.70
N ARG A 121 -0.40 10.62 -8.94
CA ARG A 121 -1.27 9.52 -8.55
C ARG A 121 -0.70 8.80 -7.35
N LEU A 122 -1.58 8.24 -6.53
CA LEU A 122 -1.19 7.62 -5.27
C LEU A 122 -1.29 6.09 -5.34
N LEU A 123 -0.40 5.45 -4.63
CA LEU A 123 -0.66 4.19 -3.96
C LEU A 123 -1.20 4.57 -2.57
N VAL A 124 -2.44 4.23 -2.27
CA VAL A 124 -3.06 4.48 -0.97
C VAL A 124 -3.05 3.21 -0.15
N ASP A 125 -2.22 3.18 0.89
CA ASP A 125 -2.24 2.12 1.89
C ASP A 125 -3.08 2.55 3.10
N THR A 126 -4.11 1.77 3.40
CA THR A 126 -5.07 2.12 4.45
C THR A 126 -4.46 2.11 5.85
N GLY A 127 -3.47 1.23 6.10
CA GLY A 127 -2.75 1.18 7.37
C GLY A 127 -1.84 2.37 7.57
N HIS A 128 -1.15 2.83 6.51
CA HIS A 128 -0.34 4.05 6.58
C HIS A 128 -1.21 5.28 6.84
N VAL A 129 -2.37 5.36 6.21
CA VAL A 129 -3.29 6.48 6.48
C VAL A 129 -3.82 6.42 7.91
N ALA A 130 -4.18 5.25 8.42
CA ALA A 130 -4.60 5.08 9.81
C ALA A 130 -3.49 5.42 10.81
N ASP A 131 -2.23 5.13 10.48
CA ASP A 131 -1.06 5.40 11.33
C ASP A 131 -0.91 6.90 11.65
N TRP A 132 -1.10 7.79 10.70
CA TRP A 132 -1.11 9.22 11.00
C TRP A 132 -2.48 9.76 11.48
N GLY A 133 -3.47 8.91 11.65
CA GLY A 133 -4.82 9.27 12.11
C GLY A 133 -5.72 9.89 11.05
N GLY A 134 -5.46 9.63 9.77
CA GLY A 134 -6.29 10.05 8.64
C GLY A 134 -7.40 9.07 8.31
N ASP A 135 -8.29 9.51 7.41
CA ASP A 135 -9.31 8.65 6.79
C ASP A 135 -8.84 8.25 5.38
N PRO A 136 -8.65 6.95 5.10
CA PRO A 136 -8.28 6.49 3.76
C PRO A 136 -9.23 6.99 2.66
N CYS A 137 -10.52 7.13 2.93
CA CYS A 137 -11.51 7.58 1.97
C CYS A 137 -11.21 8.97 1.38
N GLU A 138 -10.54 9.85 2.15
CA GLU A 138 -10.16 11.18 1.67
C GLU A 138 -9.12 11.19 0.54
N LEU A 139 -8.39 10.08 0.36
CA LEU A 139 -7.32 9.98 -0.63
C LEU A 139 -7.66 9.08 -1.81
N LEU A 140 -8.74 8.29 -1.75
CA LEU A 140 -9.07 7.29 -2.78
C LEU A 140 -9.35 7.89 -4.16
N GLU A 141 -9.81 9.14 -4.25
CA GLU A 141 -9.99 9.83 -5.55
C GLU A 141 -8.67 10.02 -6.32
N LEU A 142 -7.54 9.98 -5.60
CA LEU A 142 -6.20 10.13 -6.15
C LEU A 142 -5.50 8.80 -6.40
N ALA A 143 -6.11 7.68 -5.97
CA ALA A 143 -5.49 6.38 -6.01
C ALA A 143 -5.53 5.75 -7.41
N ASP A 144 -4.41 5.25 -7.88
CA ASP A 144 -4.31 4.30 -8.99
C ASP A 144 -4.09 2.87 -8.47
N HIS A 145 -3.62 2.74 -7.23
CA HIS A 145 -3.51 1.46 -6.54
C HIS A 145 -3.90 1.61 -5.06
N VAL A 146 -4.55 0.60 -4.50
CA VAL A 146 -4.96 0.58 -3.09
C VAL A 146 -4.38 -0.65 -2.41
N GLN A 147 -3.71 -0.44 -1.28
CA GLN A 147 -3.29 -1.50 -0.39
C GLN A 147 -4.12 -1.47 0.89
N LEU A 148 -4.53 -2.66 1.31
CA LEU A 148 -5.41 -2.85 2.45
C LEU A 148 -4.68 -3.51 3.60
N ARG A 149 -4.70 -2.89 4.75
CA ARG A 149 -4.39 -3.47 6.06
C ARG A 149 -5.13 -2.71 7.14
N GLN A 150 -5.36 -3.39 8.25
CA GLN A 150 -5.89 -2.74 9.44
C GLN A 150 -4.76 -1.97 10.13
N GLY A 151 -5.08 -0.82 10.70
CA GLY A 151 -4.15 0.03 11.42
C GLY A 151 -4.86 0.92 12.42
N LYS A 152 -4.09 1.72 13.14
CA LYS A 152 -4.56 2.77 14.06
C LYS A 152 -3.49 3.86 14.21
N PRO A 153 -3.81 5.02 14.79
CA PRO A 153 -2.80 6.03 15.06
C PRO A 153 -1.58 5.48 15.82
N GLY A 154 -0.39 5.67 15.23
CA GLY A 154 0.88 5.15 15.76
C GLY A 154 1.16 3.67 15.45
N GLN A 155 0.33 3.02 14.65
CA GLN A 155 0.56 1.61 14.30
C GLN A 155 -0.04 1.26 12.92
N THR A 156 0.83 1.01 11.95
CA THR A 156 0.48 0.77 10.56
C THR A 156 -0.20 -0.57 10.31
N GLN A 157 0.13 -1.62 11.09
CA GLN A 157 -0.39 -2.98 10.88
C GLN A 157 -1.03 -3.51 12.16
N LEU A 158 -2.27 -3.99 12.01
CA LEU A 158 -3.01 -4.73 13.01
C LEU A 158 -3.67 -5.94 12.36
N HIS A 159 -3.93 -6.97 13.17
CA HIS A 159 -4.79 -8.07 12.71
C HIS A 159 -6.19 -7.52 12.38
N VAL A 160 -6.84 -8.07 11.36
CA VAL A 160 -8.16 -7.60 10.89
C VAL A 160 -9.23 -7.61 11.98
N ASP A 161 -9.12 -8.52 12.96
CA ASP A 161 -10.05 -8.64 14.09
C ASP A 161 -9.60 -7.86 15.34
N ASP A 162 -8.52 -7.08 15.28
CA ASP A 162 -8.08 -6.27 16.41
C ASP A 162 -9.12 -5.17 16.67
N PRO A 163 -9.76 -5.14 17.87
CA PRO A 163 -10.83 -4.18 18.16
C PRO A 163 -10.34 -2.73 18.26
N SER A 164 -9.04 -2.50 18.31
CA SER A 164 -8.45 -1.15 18.28
C SER A 164 -8.20 -0.61 16.89
N GLY A 165 -8.38 -1.45 15.85
CA GLY A 165 -8.24 -1.04 14.46
C GLY A 165 -9.29 -0.01 14.06
N VAL A 166 -8.90 0.99 13.26
CA VAL A 166 -9.76 2.11 12.89
C VAL A 166 -10.18 2.12 11.42
N VAL A 167 -9.61 1.24 10.59
CA VAL A 167 -9.96 1.19 9.16
C VAL A 167 -11.33 0.54 8.97
N ASP A 168 -12.29 1.32 8.46
CA ASP A 168 -13.61 0.83 8.02
C ASP A 168 -13.52 0.37 6.56
N PHE A 169 -13.25 -0.92 6.36
CA PHE A 169 -13.16 -1.50 5.00
C PHE A 169 -14.48 -1.37 4.23
N ASP A 170 -15.64 -1.40 4.90
CA ASP A 170 -16.93 -1.19 4.24
C ASP A 170 -17.02 0.22 3.67
N ALA A 171 -16.54 1.23 4.40
CA ALA A 171 -16.47 2.60 3.92
C ALA A 171 -15.50 2.73 2.73
N VAL A 172 -14.31 2.13 2.83
CA VAL A 172 -13.32 2.12 1.74
C VAL A 172 -13.93 1.55 0.46
N PHE A 173 -14.56 0.37 0.51
CA PHE A 173 -15.16 -0.23 -0.69
C PHE A 173 -16.36 0.55 -1.23
N ARG A 174 -17.22 1.11 -0.36
CA ARG A 174 -18.29 2.02 -0.82
C ARG A 174 -17.73 3.24 -1.55
N GLU A 175 -16.63 3.80 -1.06
CA GLU A 175 -16.00 4.95 -1.70
C GLU A 175 -15.36 4.58 -3.04
N LEU A 176 -14.69 3.42 -3.15
CA LEU A 176 -14.19 2.90 -4.40
C LEU A 176 -15.31 2.68 -5.44
N GLU A 177 -16.48 2.20 -4.99
CA GLU A 177 -17.68 2.07 -5.84
C GLU A 177 -18.17 3.44 -6.31
N ARG A 178 -18.29 4.39 -5.39
CA ARG A 178 -18.74 5.77 -5.70
C ARG A 178 -17.84 6.45 -6.72
N LEU A 179 -16.53 6.21 -6.63
CA LEU A 179 -15.52 6.75 -7.55
C LEU A 179 -15.44 6.00 -8.89
N ASP A 180 -16.19 4.91 -9.07
CA ASP A 180 -16.03 3.98 -10.19
C ASP A 180 -14.57 3.54 -10.39
N TYR A 181 -13.89 3.25 -9.28
CA TYR A 181 -12.48 2.91 -9.26
C TYR A 181 -12.16 1.72 -10.16
N ARG A 182 -11.13 1.85 -11.00
CA ARG A 182 -10.72 0.86 -12.01
C ARG A 182 -9.34 0.26 -11.75
N GLY A 183 -8.66 0.73 -10.72
CA GLY A 183 -7.36 0.20 -10.31
C GLY A 183 -7.48 -1.17 -9.63
N LYS A 184 -6.38 -1.61 -9.09
CA LYS A 184 -6.28 -2.89 -8.36
C LYS A 184 -6.21 -2.65 -6.86
N VAL A 185 -6.60 -3.68 -6.11
CA VAL A 185 -6.64 -3.67 -4.65
C VAL A 185 -5.84 -4.87 -4.15
N SER A 186 -4.85 -4.64 -3.30
CA SER A 186 -4.00 -5.66 -2.73
C SER A 186 -4.06 -5.67 -1.21
N VAL A 187 -3.79 -6.80 -0.60
CA VAL A 187 -3.52 -6.92 0.84
C VAL A 187 -2.03 -6.73 1.08
N GLU A 188 -1.67 -6.01 2.13
CA GLU A 188 -0.28 -5.85 2.53
C GLU A 188 -0.09 -6.17 4.01
N HIS A 189 0.72 -7.19 4.29
CA HIS A 189 1.27 -7.49 5.62
C HIS A 189 2.68 -7.99 5.46
N PHE A 190 3.60 -7.54 6.29
CA PHE A 190 4.98 -8.03 6.25
C PHE A 190 5.69 -7.85 7.59
N ASP A 191 6.72 -8.66 7.77
CA ASP A 191 7.56 -8.65 8.95
C ASP A 191 8.80 -7.77 8.69
N LEU A 192 8.88 -6.62 9.37
CA LEU A 192 10.02 -5.71 9.35
C LEU A 192 10.40 -5.30 10.78
N PRO A 193 11.07 -6.16 11.53
CA PRO A 193 11.38 -5.93 12.94
C PRO A 193 12.14 -4.63 13.20
N TYR A 194 13.02 -4.23 12.27
CA TYR A 194 13.78 -2.97 12.39
C TYR A 194 12.91 -1.70 12.31
N ASN A 195 11.67 -1.81 11.83
CA ASN A 195 10.67 -0.73 11.84
C ASN A 195 9.69 -0.86 13.01
N GLY A 196 9.86 -1.87 13.87
CA GLY A 196 8.88 -2.19 14.90
C GLY A 196 7.61 -2.86 14.34
N TRP A 197 7.69 -3.45 13.16
CA TRP A 197 6.60 -4.15 12.49
C TRP A 197 6.85 -5.66 12.55
N ASP A 198 6.90 -6.17 13.79
CA ASP A 198 7.09 -7.60 14.03
C ASP A 198 5.79 -8.35 13.77
N LEU A 199 5.78 -9.22 12.76
CA LEU A 199 4.69 -10.15 12.51
C LEU A 199 5.22 -11.58 12.50
N GLU A 200 4.67 -12.41 13.38
CA GLU A 200 5.03 -13.83 13.43
C GLU A 200 4.59 -14.56 12.16
N ASP A 201 3.41 -14.23 11.62
CA ASP A 201 2.84 -14.88 10.43
C ASP A 201 2.10 -13.87 9.52
N PRO A 202 2.84 -13.06 8.71
CA PRO A 202 2.24 -12.11 7.79
C PRO A 202 1.36 -12.78 6.72
N GLU A 203 1.70 -14.00 6.32
CA GLU A 203 0.91 -14.77 5.35
C GLU A 203 -0.47 -15.12 5.92
N GLN A 204 -0.54 -15.52 7.19
CA GLN A 204 -1.82 -15.81 7.84
C GLN A 204 -2.66 -14.54 7.99
N TRP A 205 -2.06 -13.44 8.41
CA TRP A 205 -2.77 -12.16 8.51
C TRP A 205 -3.35 -11.70 7.16
N ALA A 206 -2.59 -11.90 6.09
CA ALA A 206 -3.08 -11.59 4.74
C ALA A 206 -4.25 -12.48 4.32
N ARG A 207 -4.20 -13.80 4.65
CA ARG A 207 -5.32 -14.73 4.41
C ARG A 207 -6.56 -14.33 5.20
N ASP A 208 -6.40 -13.98 6.48
CA ASP A 208 -7.52 -13.61 7.36
C ASP A 208 -8.20 -12.33 6.88
N LEU A 209 -7.42 -11.30 6.51
CA LEU A 209 -7.97 -10.10 5.91
C LEU A 209 -8.67 -10.41 4.58
N ALA A 210 -8.05 -11.17 3.69
CA ALA A 210 -8.65 -11.54 2.42
C ALA A 210 -9.95 -12.33 2.61
N ALA A 211 -10.00 -13.26 3.56
CA ALA A 211 -11.21 -14.00 3.91
C ALA A 211 -12.32 -13.07 4.42
N ARG A 212 -11.99 -12.14 5.32
CA ARG A 212 -12.92 -11.13 5.85
C ARG A 212 -13.51 -10.25 4.75
N LEU A 213 -12.72 -9.88 3.75
CA LEU A 213 -13.15 -9.00 2.66
C LEU A 213 -13.96 -9.74 1.58
N ARG A 214 -13.76 -11.04 1.45
CA ARG A 214 -14.53 -11.88 0.50
C ARG A 214 -15.91 -12.30 1.06
N GLY A 215 -16.12 -12.24 2.37
CA GLY A 215 -17.39 -12.54 3.07
C GLY A 215 -17.56 -14.02 3.32
#